data_54ad447be9739e37f3f5bffba030d7a6
#
_entry.id   54ad447be9739e37f3f5bffba030d7a6
#
_cell.length_a   1.000
_cell.length_b   1.000
_cell.length_c   1.000
_cell.angle_alpha   90.00
_cell.angle_beta   90.00
_cell.angle_gamma   90.00
#
_symmetry.space_group_name_H-M   'P 1'
#
loop_
_entity.id
_entity.type
_entity.pdbx_description
1 polymer ?
#
loop_
_entity_poly.entity_id
_entity_poly.type
_entity_poly.pdbx_seq_one_letter_code
_entity_poly.pdbx_strand_id
1 'polypeptide(L)'
;SGYASLHIISGHFKSNNHPIYIYDDWNHRFKISGSASGTIAELGTSSITIGSVGSDSPPGTLTLDYNSGSLTTTLTNIILGKNSTINTNEYNTPIEKISIKNGSGYANINIPNAPINNLIQTQGNTGDINISGPTSGIGTATIRNGLTFSSNDDHSLENLILSGQGMAVNLRSGQTYTISNTLSFLNDSCAMNTLKSSEAGSQATLHLISDNVTSTRLNIKDIAVTGAGTFSASDSIDLGNNSGITFDNLVGVTLYWIGGSGDWSNGNQWSATSGGGALGCAPTGLDNVIFDVNSFSTTGAIVNMDVANVSIRSMDWSTATNTPTLNLMTAGTQGEFIEVSGSVSFTTAMIINEGMWASRSGFRFNGSNDASYYPAGQNVGMIEVNKPNGEFNLRGAI
;
A
#
# COMPACT_ATOMS: atom_id res chain seq x y z
N SER A 1 -18.61 24.71 -23.77
CA SER A 1 -18.67 23.82 -22.63
C SER A 1 -19.49 24.48 -21.52
N GLY A 2 -20.70 23.99 -21.29
CA GLY A 2 -21.58 24.48 -20.25
C GLY A 2 -21.42 23.64 -18.99
N TYR A 3 -21.37 24.29 -17.85
CA TYR A 3 -21.35 23.63 -16.53
C TYR A 3 -22.73 22.99 -16.31
N ALA A 4 -22.79 21.68 -16.14
CA ALA A 4 -24.00 20.96 -15.79
C ALA A 4 -23.96 20.55 -14.33
N SER A 5 -24.70 21.25 -13.48
CA SER A 5 -24.93 20.87 -12.09
C SER A 5 -26.40 20.61 -11.87
N LEU A 6 -26.76 19.50 -11.26
CA LEU A 6 -28.12 19.27 -10.79
C LEU A 6 -28.20 19.65 -9.31
N HIS A 7 -28.97 20.68 -9.02
CA HIS A 7 -29.19 21.14 -7.66
C HIS A 7 -30.67 21.10 -7.32
N ILE A 8 -31.06 20.25 -6.42
CA ILE A 8 -32.45 20.11 -5.97
C ILE A 8 -32.58 20.86 -4.65
N ILE A 9 -33.21 22.03 -4.70
CA ILE A 9 -33.36 22.92 -3.55
C ILE A 9 -34.72 22.70 -2.85
N SER A 10 -35.76 22.39 -3.62
CA SER A 10 -37.09 22.12 -3.11
C SER A 10 -37.89 21.30 -4.13
N GLY A 11 -38.97 20.66 -3.67
CA GLY A 11 -39.86 19.87 -4.52
C GLY A 11 -39.58 18.38 -4.49
N HIS A 12 -40.19 17.64 -5.40
CA HIS A 12 -40.13 16.20 -5.49
C HIS A 12 -39.35 15.77 -6.73
N PHE A 13 -38.16 15.14 -6.51
CA PHE A 13 -37.37 14.56 -7.60
C PHE A 13 -37.48 13.02 -7.56
N LYS A 14 -37.77 12.43 -8.70
CA LYS A 14 -37.79 10.96 -8.89
C LYS A 14 -36.84 10.56 -10.01
N SER A 15 -35.89 9.68 -9.70
CA SER A 15 -35.02 9.10 -10.73
C SER A 15 -35.66 7.96 -11.48
N ASN A 16 -36.80 7.39 -10.97
CA ASN A 16 -37.51 6.23 -11.53
C ASN A 16 -36.58 5.03 -11.80
N ASN A 17 -35.63 4.79 -10.91
CA ASN A 17 -34.60 3.74 -11.01
C ASN A 17 -33.62 3.91 -12.19
N HIS A 18 -33.60 5.04 -12.86
CA HIS A 18 -32.59 5.32 -13.88
C HIS A 18 -31.26 5.68 -13.23
N PRO A 19 -30.12 5.20 -13.78
CA PRO A 19 -28.81 5.57 -13.26
C PRO A 19 -28.54 7.06 -13.47
N ILE A 20 -27.86 7.65 -12.48
CA ILE A 20 -27.46 9.06 -12.49
C ILE A 20 -25.95 9.10 -12.73
N TYR A 21 -25.52 9.79 -13.78
CA TYR A 21 -24.11 9.96 -14.11
C TYR A 21 -23.71 11.43 -13.94
N ILE A 22 -22.66 11.66 -13.15
CA ILE A 22 -22.08 12.97 -12.92
C ILE A 22 -20.68 12.92 -13.50
N TYR A 23 -20.58 13.22 -14.78
CA TYR A 23 -19.30 13.31 -15.49
C TYR A 23 -18.84 14.76 -15.52
N ASP A 24 -17.54 14.98 -15.55
CA ASP A 24 -16.95 16.21 -15.16
C ASP A 24 -16.22 16.99 -16.25
N ASP A 25 -16.24 18.32 -16.02
CA ASP A 25 -15.24 19.34 -16.32
C ASP A 25 -15.15 20.30 -15.11
N TRP A 26 -14.26 20.01 -14.18
CA TRP A 26 -13.80 20.87 -13.06
C TRP A 26 -14.82 21.40 -12.04
N ASN A 27 -16.13 21.36 -12.24
CA ASN A 27 -17.12 21.94 -11.31
C ASN A 27 -18.51 21.28 -11.32
N HIS A 28 -18.68 20.10 -11.86
CA HIS A 28 -19.98 19.44 -11.86
C HIS A 28 -20.31 18.88 -10.48
N ARG A 29 -21.49 19.24 -9.99
CA ARG A 29 -21.98 18.84 -8.68
C ARG A 29 -23.39 18.28 -8.81
N PHE A 30 -23.62 17.15 -8.20
CA PHE A 30 -24.97 16.74 -7.84
C PHE A 30 -25.18 17.14 -6.38
N LYS A 31 -26.07 18.08 -6.15
CA LYS A 31 -26.36 18.59 -4.82
C LYS A 31 -27.85 18.47 -4.54
N ILE A 32 -28.18 17.82 -3.42
CA ILE A 32 -29.51 17.86 -2.83
C ILE A 32 -29.39 18.68 -1.56
N SER A 33 -29.94 19.89 -1.54
CA SER A 33 -29.99 20.72 -0.35
C SER A 33 -31.44 21.07 -0.07
N GLY A 34 -32.03 20.39 0.90
CA GLY A 34 -33.38 20.72 1.35
C GLY A 34 -33.33 21.93 2.28
N SER A 35 -33.73 23.12 1.78
CA SER A 35 -33.93 24.30 2.63
C SER A 35 -35.39 24.51 3.03
N ALA A 36 -36.32 23.68 2.56
CA ALA A 36 -37.72 23.76 2.86
C ALA A 36 -38.29 22.41 3.32
N SER A 37 -39.16 22.45 4.29
CA SER A 37 -39.97 21.28 4.67
C SER A 37 -40.74 20.79 3.46
N GLY A 38 -40.43 19.58 2.97
CA GLY A 38 -41.11 18.99 1.80
C GLY A 38 -40.25 18.72 0.59
N THR A 39 -38.93 18.94 0.63
CA THR A 39 -38.04 18.45 -0.42
C THR A 39 -37.88 16.94 -0.29
N ILE A 40 -38.28 16.21 -1.33
CA ILE A 40 -38.21 14.75 -1.39
C ILE A 40 -37.37 14.34 -2.60
N ALA A 41 -36.37 13.48 -2.42
CA ALA A 41 -35.69 12.83 -3.52
C ALA A 41 -35.87 11.31 -3.41
N GLU A 42 -36.51 10.73 -4.39
CA GLU A 42 -36.71 9.29 -4.53
C GLU A 42 -35.73 8.75 -5.58
N LEU A 43 -34.64 8.14 -5.15
CA LEU A 43 -33.62 7.58 -6.04
C LEU A 43 -33.86 6.09 -6.32
N GLY A 44 -34.71 5.42 -5.53
CA GLY A 44 -35.05 4.01 -5.69
C GLY A 44 -33.79 3.13 -5.73
N THR A 45 -33.69 2.27 -6.75
CA THR A 45 -32.53 1.40 -7.00
C THR A 45 -31.50 2.04 -7.94
N SER A 46 -31.56 3.36 -8.17
CA SER A 46 -30.63 4.05 -9.04
C SER A 46 -29.20 3.97 -8.53
N SER A 47 -28.27 3.69 -9.43
CA SER A 47 -26.84 3.90 -9.16
C SER A 47 -26.46 5.35 -9.42
N ILE A 48 -25.61 5.91 -8.57
CA ILE A 48 -25.00 7.23 -8.78
C ILE A 48 -23.54 7.02 -9.12
N THR A 49 -23.13 7.43 -10.32
CA THR A 49 -21.72 7.39 -10.74
C THR A 49 -21.16 8.79 -10.72
N ILE A 50 -20.05 8.99 -10.00
CA ILE A 50 -19.40 10.27 -9.82
C ILE A 50 -17.98 10.19 -10.36
N GLY A 51 -17.62 11.11 -11.25
CA GLY A 51 -16.35 11.11 -11.94
C GLY A 51 -16.28 10.03 -13.02
N SER A 52 -15.26 10.08 -13.85
CA SER A 52 -15.08 9.12 -14.93
C SER A 52 -14.30 7.89 -14.49
N VAL A 53 -14.60 6.78 -15.14
CA VAL A 53 -13.93 5.48 -14.97
C VAL A 53 -12.69 5.37 -15.88
N GLY A 54 -12.37 6.41 -16.68
CA GLY A 54 -11.25 6.47 -17.63
C GLY A 54 -10.03 7.25 -17.12
N SER A 55 -8.91 7.18 -17.85
CA SER A 55 -7.59 7.65 -17.40
C SER A 55 -7.42 9.16 -17.27
N ASP A 56 -8.31 10.01 -17.86
CA ASP A 56 -8.03 11.45 -18.04
C ASP A 56 -9.16 12.39 -17.58
N SER A 57 -9.99 11.97 -16.66
CA SER A 57 -11.17 12.76 -16.32
C SER A 57 -11.03 13.51 -15.00
N PRO A 58 -11.59 14.70 -14.97
CA PRO A 58 -11.58 15.64 -13.85
C PRO A 58 -12.35 15.14 -12.61
N PRO A 59 -12.19 15.81 -11.44
CA PRO A 59 -12.80 15.41 -10.17
C PRO A 59 -14.33 15.64 -10.14
N GLY A 60 -15.09 14.68 -9.66
CA GLY A 60 -16.54 14.83 -9.44
C GLY A 60 -16.89 14.90 -7.95
N THR A 61 -17.91 15.68 -7.58
CA THR A 61 -18.36 15.81 -6.20
C THR A 61 -19.84 15.50 -6.07
N LEU A 62 -20.19 14.55 -5.20
CA LEU A 62 -21.54 14.36 -4.69
C LEU A 62 -21.65 15.06 -3.33
N THR A 63 -22.58 16.00 -3.21
CA THR A 63 -22.90 16.63 -1.93
C THR A 63 -24.36 16.35 -1.60
N LEU A 64 -24.59 15.71 -0.48
CA LEU A 64 -25.92 15.54 0.12
C LEU A 64 -25.95 16.41 1.38
N ASP A 65 -26.52 17.60 1.25
CA ASP A 65 -26.55 18.60 2.31
C ASP A 65 -28.00 18.90 2.71
N TYR A 66 -28.36 18.50 3.90
CA TYR A 66 -29.74 18.59 4.41
C TYR A 66 -29.83 19.55 5.57
N ASN A 67 -30.54 20.65 5.40
CA ASN A 67 -30.85 21.53 6.52
C ASN A 67 -32.30 21.38 7.07
N SER A 68 -33.21 20.71 6.36
CA SER A 68 -34.62 20.53 6.83
C SER A 68 -35.51 19.65 5.94
N GLY A 69 -34.98 18.88 5.01
CA GLY A 69 -35.73 17.97 4.15
C GLY A 69 -35.64 16.50 4.57
N SER A 70 -36.45 15.62 3.98
CA SER A 70 -36.29 14.17 4.13
C SER A 70 -35.84 13.53 2.84
N LEU A 71 -34.70 12.81 2.87
CA LEU A 71 -34.35 11.85 1.81
C LEU A 71 -34.97 10.51 2.22
N THR A 72 -36.01 10.09 1.54
CA THR A 72 -36.75 8.86 1.87
C THR A 72 -36.17 7.63 1.17
N THR A 73 -34.93 7.69 0.70
CA THR A 73 -34.34 6.68 -0.17
C THR A 73 -33.05 6.13 0.43
N THR A 74 -32.93 4.83 0.47
CA THR A 74 -31.65 4.13 0.68
C THR A 74 -30.78 4.29 -0.56
N LEU A 75 -29.58 4.84 -0.43
CA LEU A 75 -28.61 4.86 -1.51
C LEU A 75 -28.03 3.45 -1.70
N THR A 76 -28.48 2.78 -2.78
CA THR A 76 -28.15 1.37 -2.99
C THR A 76 -26.77 1.16 -3.60
N ASN A 77 -26.31 2.08 -4.45
CA ASN A 77 -25.00 1.93 -5.09
C ASN A 77 -24.43 3.28 -5.53
N ILE A 78 -23.32 3.67 -4.93
CA ILE A 78 -22.53 4.84 -5.31
C ILE A 78 -21.24 4.36 -5.93
N ILE A 79 -20.90 4.86 -7.10
CA ILE A 79 -19.64 4.55 -7.80
C ILE A 79 -18.79 5.81 -7.82
N LEU A 80 -17.62 5.75 -7.18
CA LEU A 80 -16.63 6.82 -7.17
C LEU A 80 -15.54 6.51 -8.20
N GLY A 81 -15.38 7.38 -9.17
CA GLY A 81 -14.28 7.35 -10.14
C GLY A 81 -13.03 8.08 -9.64
N LYS A 82 -12.13 8.41 -10.56
CA LYS A 82 -10.87 9.11 -10.26
C LYS A 82 -11.13 10.49 -9.65
N ASN A 83 -10.39 10.83 -8.59
CA ASN A 83 -10.43 12.13 -7.89
C ASN A 83 -11.84 12.55 -7.42
N SER A 84 -12.66 11.60 -7.05
CA SER A 84 -14.04 11.85 -6.66
C SER A 84 -14.19 12.12 -5.18
N THR A 85 -15.19 12.92 -4.83
CA THR A 85 -15.51 13.25 -3.43
C THR A 85 -17.00 13.03 -3.17
N ILE A 86 -17.32 12.38 -2.05
CA ILE A 86 -18.66 12.33 -1.50
C ILE A 86 -18.69 13.03 -0.15
N ASN A 87 -19.58 14.00 0.01
CA ASN A 87 -19.83 14.72 1.25
C ASN A 87 -21.30 14.62 1.63
N THR A 88 -21.57 14.19 2.85
CA THR A 88 -22.95 14.17 3.38
C THR A 88 -22.95 14.73 4.81
N ASN A 89 -23.60 15.85 5.05
CA ASN A 89 -23.63 16.45 6.38
C ASN A 89 -24.78 15.94 7.25
N GLU A 90 -26.00 15.89 6.70
CA GLU A 90 -27.21 15.57 7.45
C GLU A 90 -27.85 14.24 7.03
N TYR A 91 -27.27 13.55 6.05
CA TYR A 91 -27.80 12.27 5.57
C TYR A 91 -27.50 11.16 6.58
N ASN A 92 -28.54 10.52 7.09
CA ASN A 92 -28.46 9.53 8.17
C ASN A 92 -29.03 8.13 7.82
N THR A 93 -29.44 7.95 6.56
CA THR A 93 -29.92 6.64 6.11
C THR A 93 -28.74 5.79 5.64
N PRO A 94 -28.71 4.47 5.93
CA PRO A 94 -27.62 3.60 5.51
C PRO A 94 -27.36 3.65 4.01
N ILE A 95 -26.07 3.71 3.63
CA ILE A 95 -25.62 3.55 2.24
C ILE A 95 -25.27 2.09 2.03
N GLU A 96 -26.00 1.42 1.14
CA GLU A 96 -25.84 -0.01 0.95
C GLU A 96 -24.47 -0.35 0.38
N LYS A 97 -24.00 0.44 -0.61
CA LYS A 97 -22.72 0.16 -1.26
C LYS A 97 -22.05 1.40 -1.82
N ILE A 98 -20.76 1.54 -1.54
CA ILE A 98 -19.86 2.46 -2.25
C ILE A 98 -18.83 1.63 -2.99
N SER A 99 -18.77 1.77 -4.31
CA SER A 99 -17.79 1.09 -5.17
C SER A 99 -16.76 2.10 -5.66
N ILE A 100 -15.49 1.84 -5.37
CA ILE A 100 -14.40 2.70 -5.80
C ILE A 100 -13.80 2.14 -7.10
N LYS A 101 -13.80 2.96 -8.15
CA LYS A 101 -13.23 2.68 -9.47
C LYS A 101 -12.33 3.82 -9.92
N ASN A 102 -11.45 4.24 -9.04
CA ASN A 102 -10.73 5.50 -9.17
C ASN A 102 -9.43 5.44 -10.02
N GLY A 103 -9.14 4.33 -10.66
CA GLY A 103 -7.92 4.22 -11.47
C GLY A 103 -6.68 4.59 -10.65
N SER A 104 -5.93 5.61 -11.07
CA SER A 104 -4.71 6.11 -10.40
C SER A 104 -4.94 7.40 -9.58
N GLY A 105 -6.17 7.75 -9.26
CA GLY A 105 -6.49 8.94 -8.46
C GLY A 105 -6.82 8.61 -7.00
N TYR A 106 -7.53 9.51 -6.35
CA TYR A 106 -8.04 9.31 -4.99
C TYR A 106 -9.57 9.35 -4.96
N ALA A 107 -10.15 8.78 -3.91
CA ALA A 107 -11.56 8.93 -3.57
C ALA A 107 -11.67 9.45 -2.13
N ASN A 108 -12.31 10.62 -1.95
CA ASN A 108 -12.58 11.18 -0.63
C ASN A 108 -13.98 10.82 -0.16
N ILE A 109 -14.09 10.34 1.05
CA ILE A 109 -15.35 9.92 1.68
C ILE A 109 -15.52 10.70 2.98
N ASN A 110 -16.57 11.52 3.05
CA ASN A 110 -16.98 12.24 4.23
C ASN A 110 -18.48 12.00 4.47
N ILE A 111 -18.81 11.04 5.32
CA ILE A 111 -20.17 10.58 5.60
C ILE A 111 -20.36 10.46 7.10
N PRO A 112 -20.59 11.59 7.82
CA PRO A 112 -20.55 11.59 9.28
C PRO A 112 -21.72 10.86 9.95
N ASN A 113 -22.91 10.89 9.33
CA ASN A 113 -24.15 10.51 10.02
C ASN A 113 -24.80 9.23 9.47
N ALA A 114 -24.32 8.69 8.36
CA ALA A 114 -24.86 7.48 7.76
C ALA A 114 -23.88 6.32 7.81
N PRO A 115 -24.31 5.11 8.20
CA PRO A 115 -23.47 3.92 8.08
C PRO A 115 -23.29 3.52 6.60
N ILE A 116 -22.13 2.96 6.31
CA ILE A 116 -21.80 2.40 4.98
C ILE A 116 -21.79 0.87 5.14
N ASN A 117 -22.76 0.17 4.54
CA ASN A 117 -22.80 -1.29 4.68
C ASN A 117 -21.62 -1.95 3.95
N ASN A 118 -21.30 -1.51 2.73
CA ASN A 118 -20.22 -2.06 1.94
C ASN A 118 -19.38 -0.96 1.27
N LEU A 119 -18.10 -0.90 1.58
CA LEU A 119 -17.11 -0.06 0.90
C LEU A 119 -16.14 -0.97 0.14
N ILE A 120 -16.16 -0.93 -1.19
CA ILE A 120 -15.42 -1.87 -2.03
C ILE A 120 -14.55 -1.13 -3.05
N GLN A 121 -13.24 -1.32 -2.97
CA GLN A 121 -12.34 -0.95 -4.06
C GLN A 121 -12.20 -2.13 -5.02
N THR A 122 -12.56 -1.93 -6.28
CA THR A 122 -12.57 -3.00 -7.27
C THR A 122 -11.16 -3.33 -7.76
N GLN A 123 -10.97 -4.54 -8.28
CA GLN A 123 -9.67 -4.97 -8.81
C GLN A 123 -9.22 -4.10 -9.98
N GLY A 124 -7.90 -3.87 -10.09
CA GLY A 124 -7.29 -3.05 -11.15
C GLY A 124 -7.26 -1.55 -10.86
N ASN A 125 -7.79 -1.10 -9.72
CA ASN A 125 -7.64 0.29 -9.28
C ASN A 125 -6.33 0.47 -8.51
N THR A 126 -5.63 1.56 -8.80
CA THR A 126 -4.35 1.94 -8.18
C THR A 126 -4.46 3.23 -7.35
N GLY A 127 -5.65 3.81 -7.27
CA GLY A 127 -5.90 5.03 -6.51
C GLY A 127 -6.17 4.78 -5.03
N ASP A 128 -5.88 5.76 -4.19
CA ASP A 128 -6.05 5.70 -2.75
C ASP A 128 -7.46 6.10 -2.31
N ILE A 129 -7.89 5.58 -1.15
CA ILE A 129 -9.13 5.97 -0.50
C ILE A 129 -8.78 6.80 0.72
N ASN A 130 -9.40 7.98 0.85
CA ASN A 130 -9.29 8.84 2.01
C ASN A 130 -10.65 8.98 2.70
N ILE A 131 -10.75 8.52 3.94
CA ILE A 131 -11.90 8.75 4.80
C ILE A 131 -11.61 10.01 5.60
N SER A 132 -12.19 11.13 5.16
CA SER A 132 -11.85 12.49 5.63
C SER A 132 -12.81 13.05 6.69
N GLY A 133 -13.88 12.33 7.01
CA GLY A 133 -14.84 12.72 8.05
C GLY A 133 -15.17 11.57 8.99
N PRO A 134 -15.89 11.85 10.09
CA PRO A 134 -16.40 10.80 10.95
C PRO A 134 -17.30 9.86 10.14
N THR A 135 -17.44 8.63 10.61
CA THR A 135 -18.38 7.67 10.05
C THR A 135 -19.22 7.10 11.17
N SER A 136 -20.51 6.94 10.97
CA SER A 136 -21.40 6.27 11.95
C SER A 136 -21.24 4.75 11.96
N GLY A 137 -20.35 4.22 11.11
CA GLY A 137 -19.94 2.82 11.02
C GLY A 137 -19.75 2.35 9.58
N ILE A 138 -18.86 1.40 9.40
CA ILE A 138 -18.66 0.71 8.14
C ILE A 138 -18.86 -0.79 8.39
N GLY A 139 -19.80 -1.41 7.67
CA GLY A 139 -20.02 -2.84 7.76
C GLY A 139 -18.81 -3.59 7.21
N THR A 140 -18.66 -3.68 5.90
CA THR A 140 -17.48 -4.31 5.29
C THR A 140 -16.72 -3.35 4.40
N ALA A 141 -15.45 -3.12 4.70
CA ALA A 141 -14.52 -2.42 3.81
C ALA A 141 -13.55 -3.42 3.17
N THR A 142 -13.57 -3.51 1.83
CA THR A 142 -12.61 -4.30 1.04
C THR A 142 -11.72 -3.36 0.24
N ILE A 143 -10.46 -3.25 0.62
CA ILE A 143 -9.50 -2.28 0.08
C ILE A 143 -8.36 -3.03 -0.62
N ARG A 144 -7.94 -2.53 -1.77
CA ARG A 144 -6.92 -3.15 -2.64
C ARG A 144 -5.70 -2.28 -2.91
N ASN A 145 -5.74 -1.03 -2.47
CA ASN A 145 -4.63 -0.09 -2.56
C ASN A 145 -4.53 0.74 -1.28
N GLY A 146 -4.02 1.98 -1.32
CA GLY A 146 -3.89 2.80 -0.13
C GLY A 146 -5.22 3.15 0.55
N LEU A 147 -5.22 3.14 1.89
CA LEU A 147 -6.32 3.59 2.73
C LEU A 147 -5.79 4.59 3.75
N THR A 148 -6.38 5.77 3.78
CA THR A 148 -6.04 6.81 4.74
C THR A 148 -7.27 7.27 5.49
N PHE A 149 -7.18 7.32 6.81
CA PHE A 149 -8.14 8.01 7.67
C PHE A 149 -7.52 9.35 8.09
N SER A 150 -8.15 10.45 7.69
CA SER A 150 -7.63 11.79 7.97
C SER A 150 -8.50 12.61 8.95
N SER A 151 -9.67 12.11 9.35
CA SER A 151 -10.51 12.73 10.37
C SER A 151 -9.90 12.61 11.77
N ASN A 152 -10.29 13.51 12.68
CA ASN A 152 -9.93 13.44 14.09
C ASN A 152 -10.97 12.68 14.93
N ASP A 153 -11.67 11.73 14.32
CA ASP A 153 -12.74 10.96 14.93
C ASP A 153 -12.37 9.50 15.03
N ASP A 154 -12.92 8.81 16.01
CA ASP A 154 -12.86 7.37 16.12
C ASP A 154 -13.74 6.72 15.05
N HIS A 155 -13.34 5.54 14.59
CA HIS A 155 -14.05 4.81 13.56
C HIS A 155 -14.44 3.41 14.02
N SER A 156 -15.62 2.95 13.59
CA SER A 156 -16.10 1.60 13.82
C SER A 156 -16.32 0.87 12.51
N LEU A 157 -15.73 -0.32 12.39
CA LEU A 157 -15.87 -1.21 11.24
C LEU A 157 -16.25 -2.61 11.73
N GLU A 158 -17.14 -3.29 11.00
CA GLU A 158 -17.36 -4.70 11.27
C GLU A 158 -16.22 -5.53 10.69
N ASN A 159 -15.94 -5.34 9.41
CA ASN A 159 -14.89 -6.07 8.70
C ASN A 159 -14.00 -5.09 7.93
N LEU A 160 -12.69 -5.22 8.07
CA LEU A 160 -11.69 -4.53 7.26
C LEU A 160 -10.81 -5.57 6.56
N ILE A 161 -10.97 -5.69 5.24
CA ILE A 161 -10.26 -6.63 4.39
C ILE A 161 -9.31 -5.88 3.48
N LEU A 162 -8.03 -6.08 3.68
CA LEU A 162 -6.94 -5.41 2.98
C LEU A 162 -6.28 -6.44 2.06
N SER A 163 -6.49 -6.34 0.75
CA SER A 163 -6.12 -7.37 -0.23
C SER A 163 -5.22 -6.84 -1.35
N GLY A 164 -4.49 -5.76 -1.11
CA GLY A 164 -3.53 -5.18 -2.04
C GLY A 164 -2.10 -5.63 -1.80
N GLN A 165 -1.24 -5.32 -2.77
CA GLN A 165 0.20 -5.53 -2.70
C GLN A 165 0.92 -4.19 -2.55
N GLY A 166 1.88 -4.09 -1.63
CA GLY A 166 2.61 -2.86 -1.38
C GLY A 166 1.74 -1.68 -0.93
N MET A 167 0.56 -1.97 -0.40
CA MET A 167 -0.40 -0.95 0.02
C MET A 167 0.02 -0.28 1.33
N ALA A 168 -0.38 0.98 1.48
CA ALA A 168 -0.21 1.72 2.72
C ALA A 168 -1.57 1.98 3.38
N VAL A 169 -1.67 1.61 4.66
CA VAL A 169 -2.79 1.95 5.54
C VAL A 169 -2.31 2.97 6.55
N ASN A 170 -2.85 4.19 6.45
CA ASN A 170 -2.51 5.30 7.33
C ASN A 170 -3.69 5.59 8.25
N LEU A 171 -3.48 5.36 9.53
CA LEU A 171 -4.46 5.63 10.58
C LEU A 171 -4.16 6.98 11.24
N ARG A 172 -5.17 7.80 11.50
CA ARG A 172 -4.98 9.08 12.18
C ARG A 172 -4.46 8.86 13.60
N SER A 173 -3.38 9.57 13.97
CA SER A 173 -2.78 9.48 15.30
C SER A 173 -3.77 9.88 16.40
N GLY A 174 -3.72 9.17 17.53
CA GLY A 174 -4.59 9.43 18.67
C GLY A 174 -6.03 8.94 18.52
N GLN A 175 -6.42 8.40 17.36
CA GLN A 175 -7.78 7.89 17.12
C GLN A 175 -7.87 6.38 17.30
N THR A 176 -9.06 5.90 17.61
CA THR A 176 -9.38 4.49 17.81
C THR A 176 -10.18 3.93 16.63
N TYR A 177 -9.73 2.79 16.12
CA TYR A 177 -10.37 2.04 15.03
C TYR A 177 -10.88 0.72 15.62
N THR A 178 -12.18 0.68 15.93
CA THR A 178 -12.81 -0.52 16.50
C THR A 178 -13.18 -1.48 15.38
N ILE A 179 -12.63 -2.69 15.41
CA ILE A 179 -12.98 -3.79 14.49
C ILE A 179 -13.78 -4.81 15.28
N SER A 180 -15.06 -4.96 14.94
CA SER A 180 -15.95 -5.81 15.72
C SER A 180 -15.95 -7.28 15.29
N ASN A 181 -15.55 -7.60 14.05
CA ASN A 181 -15.57 -8.96 13.53
C ASN A 181 -14.23 -9.36 12.90
N THR A 182 -13.84 -8.80 11.74
CA THR A 182 -12.64 -9.29 11.01
C THR A 182 -11.71 -8.16 10.61
N LEU A 183 -10.42 -8.28 10.95
CA LEU A 183 -9.31 -7.56 10.33
C LEU A 183 -8.44 -8.55 9.55
N SER A 184 -8.33 -8.39 8.24
CA SER A 184 -7.58 -9.33 7.40
C SER A 184 -6.65 -8.59 6.44
N PHE A 185 -5.39 -9.03 6.42
CA PHE A 185 -4.39 -8.62 5.43
C PHE A 185 -4.15 -9.81 4.49
N LEU A 186 -4.83 -9.80 3.35
CA LEU A 186 -4.66 -10.83 2.32
C LEU A 186 -3.48 -10.44 1.44
N ASN A 187 -2.30 -10.87 1.81
CA ASN A 187 -1.07 -10.59 1.08
C ASN A 187 -0.60 -11.86 0.37
N ASP A 188 -0.90 -11.95 -0.92
CA ASP A 188 -0.56 -13.11 -1.76
C ASP A 188 0.84 -13.00 -2.38
N SER A 189 1.56 -11.91 -2.10
CA SER A 189 2.84 -11.60 -2.73
C SER A 189 3.96 -11.39 -1.74
N CYS A 190 5.17 -11.29 -2.26
CA CYS A 190 6.36 -10.93 -1.53
C CYS A 190 6.47 -9.43 -1.20
N ALA A 191 5.56 -8.58 -1.65
CA ALA A 191 5.55 -7.17 -1.32
C ALA A 191 5.15 -6.92 0.15
N MET A 192 5.82 -5.98 0.80
CA MET A 192 5.48 -5.55 2.15
C MET A 192 4.35 -4.53 2.10
N ASN A 193 3.28 -4.75 2.85
CA ASN A 193 2.27 -3.73 3.11
C ASN A 193 2.69 -2.89 4.32
N THR A 194 2.23 -1.66 4.39
CA THR A 194 2.54 -0.75 5.51
C THR A 194 1.29 -0.41 6.30
N LEU A 195 1.36 -0.59 7.61
CA LEU A 195 0.36 -0.15 8.57
C LEU A 195 1.00 0.85 9.52
N LYS A 196 0.54 2.09 9.50
CA LYS A 196 1.17 3.13 10.33
C LYS A 196 0.19 4.20 10.81
N SER A 197 0.60 4.89 11.86
CA SER A 197 -0.02 6.14 12.28
C SER A 197 0.38 7.30 11.35
N SER A 198 -0.48 8.31 11.26
CA SER A 198 -0.24 9.52 10.47
C SER A 198 0.88 10.41 11.01
N GLU A 199 1.25 10.28 12.27
CA GLU A 199 2.28 11.09 12.94
C GLU A 199 3.33 10.21 13.60
N ALA A 200 4.59 10.45 13.27
CA ALA A 200 5.70 9.70 13.84
C ALA A 200 5.79 9.91 15.37
N GLY A 201 5.89 8.82 16.12
CA GLY A 201 5.97 8.84 17.58
C GLY A 201 4.62 8.97 18.30
N SER A 202 3.51 9.06 17.56
CA SER A 202 2.16 9.13 18.13
C SER A 202 1.31 7.96 17.60
N GLN A 203 0.87 7.08 18.51
CA GLN A 203 0.14 5.88 18.13
C GLN A 203 -1.28 6.16 17.65
N ALA A 204 -1.73 5.36 16.67
CA ALA A 204 -3.15 5.10 16.41
C ALA A 204 -3.53 3.77 17.06
N THR A 205 -4.79 3.62 17.49
CA THR A 205 -5.26 2.43 18.19
C THR A 205 -6.14 1.56 17.30
N LEU A 206 -5.81 0.29 17.14
CA LEU A 206 -6.68 -0.76 16.64
C LEU A 206 -7.31 -1.47 17.84
N HIS A 207 -8.62 -1.33 18.01
CA HIS A 207 -9.36 -2.02 19.06
C HIS A 207 -10.06 -3.24 18.47
N LEU A 208 -9.50 -4.44 18.71
CA LEU A 208 -10.04 -5.72 18.22
C LEU A 208 -10.99 -6.30 19.27
N ILE A 209 -12.29 -6.40 18.96
CA ILE A 209 -13.27 -6.89 19.94
C ILE A 209 -13.06 -8.38 20.21
N SER A 210 -12.86 -9.20 19.17
CA SER A 210 -12.73 -10.66 19.32
C SER A 210 -11.86 -11.34 18.28
N ASP A 211 -11.35 -10.61 17.26
CA ASP A 211 -10.60 -11.20 16.14
C ASP A 211 -9.16 -11.54 16.54
N ASN A 212 -8.68 -12.69 16.09
CA ASN A 212 -7.28 -13.10 16.21
C ASN A 212 -6.62 -12.91 14.83
N VAL A 213 -6.05 -11.74 14.64
CA VAL A 213 -5.41 -11.36 13.38
C VAL A 213 -4.06 -12.07 13.27
N THR A 214 -3.90 -12.82 12.18
CA THR A 214 -2.60 -13.31 11.74
C THR A 214 -2.27 -12.69 10.38
N SER A 215 -1.13 -12.07 10.28
CA SER A 215 -0.70 -11.42 9.05
C SER A 215 0.79 -11.65 8.79
N THR A 216 1.18 -11.52 7.52
CA THR A 216 2.58 -11.63 7.10
C THR A 216 2.98 -10.41 6.29
N ARG A 217 4.29 -10.12 6.27
CA ARG A 217 4.90 -9.09 5.42
C ARG A 217 4.31 -7.69 5.60
N LEU A 218 4.26 -7.25 6.85
CA LEU A 218 3.87 -5.90 7.23
C LEU A 218 5.07 -5.09 7.73
N ASN A 219 5.13 -3.84 7.32
CA ASN A 219 5.88 -2.78 8.01
C ASN A 219 4.90 -2.09 8.95
N ILE A 220 5.12 -2.17 10.27
CA ILE A 220 4.21 -1.61 11.26
C ILE A 220 4.91 -0.55 12.09
N LYS A 221 4.28 0.63 12.19
CA LYS A 221 4.84 1.76 12.94
C LYS A 221 3.77 2.56 13.68
N ASP A 222 4.04 2.87 14.96
CA ASP A 222 3.20 3.73 15.79
C ASP A 222 1.75 3.20 15.91
N ILE A 223 1.58 1.90 16.12
CA ILE A 223 0.28 1.23 16.27
C ILE A 223 0.15 0.59 17.66
N ALA A 224 -0.96 0.88 18.33
CA ALA A 224 -1.39 0.16 19.53
C ALA A 224 -2.54 -0.79 19.18
N VAL A 225 -2.43 -2.05 19.59
CA VAL A 225 -3.53 -3.02 19.50
C VAL A 225 -4.09 -3.25 20.89
N THR A 226 -5.41 -3.16 21.03
CA THR A 226 -6.15 -3.30 22.29
C THR A 226 -7.39 -4.17 22.08
N GLY A 227 -8.11 -4.49 23.16
CA GLY A 227 -9.32 -5.33 23.12
C GLY A 227 -9.03 -6.77 23.53
N ALA A 228 -10.00 -7.67 23.27
CA ALA A 228 -9.87 -9.10 23.59
C ALA A 228 -9.23 -9.90 22.45
N GLY A 229 -9.19 -9.35 21.24
CA GLY A 229 -8.51 -9.95 20.10
C GLY A 229 -6.98 -9.86 20.19
N THR A 230 -6.28 -10.60 19.34
CA THR A 230 -4.81 -10.63 19.26
C THR A 230 -4.34 -10.24 17.86
N PHE A 231 -3.11 -9.73 17.77
CA PHE A 231 -2.47 -9.45 16.47
C PHE A 231 -1.06 -10.08 16.44
N SER A 232 -0.90 -11.06 15.56
CA SER A 232 0.39 -11.71 15.28
C SER A 232 0.84 -11.37 13.87
N ALA A 233 2.07 -10.85 13.75
CA ALA A 233 2.68 -10.39 12.50
C ALA A 233 3.95 -11.18 12.23
N SER A 234 3.85 -12.20 11.35
CA SER A 234 4.99 -13.02 10.91
C SER A 234 5.69 -12.38 9.73
N ASP A 235 6.98 -12.64 9.54
CA ASP A 235 7.79 -12.05 8.44
C ASP A 235 7.55 -10.54 8.27
N SER A 236 7.38 -9.84 9.38
CA SER A 236 6.98 -8.44 9.44
C SER A 236 8.02 -7.61 10.17
N ILE A 237 8.13 -6.34 9.84
CA ILE A 237 9.12 -5.44 10.41
C ILE A 237 8.45 -4.53 11.45
N ASP A 238 8.95 -4.60 12.70
CA ASP A 238 8.63 -3.62 13.74
C ASP A 238 9.46 -2.35 13.50
N LEU A 239 8.82 -1.31 12.97
CA LEU A 239 9.43 0.00 12.76
C LEU A 239 9.42 0.88 14.02
N GLY A 240 9.00 0.32 15.14
CA GLY A 240 9.05 0.94 16.46
C GLY A 240 7.75 1.61 16.90
N ASN A 241 7.68 1.85 18.22
CA ASN A 241 6.56 2.45 18.92
C ASN A 241 5.24 1.69 18.65
N ASN A 242 5.29 0.34 18.63
CA ASN A 242 4.13 -0.53 18.55
C ASN A 242 3.84 -1.18 19.90
N SER A 243 2.56 -1.50 20.19
CA SER A 243 2.15 -2.22 21.38
C SER A 243 0.98 -3.17 21.10
N GLY A 244 0.89 -4.29 21.85
CA GLY A 244 -0.16 -5.29 21.67
C GLY A 244 -0.06 -6.12 20.40
N ILE A 245 1.09 -6.10 19.73
CA ILE A 245 1.39 -6.87 18.52
C ILE A 245 2.51 -7.86 18.83
N THR A 246 2.31 -9.12 18.48
CA THR A 246 3.37 -10.14 18.53
C THR A 246 4.06 -10.20 17.17
N PHE A 247 5.35 -9.92 17.13
CA PHE A 247 6.19 -10.11 15.95
C PHE A 247 6.90 -11.44 16.06
N ASP A 248 6.57 -12.36 15.15
CA ASP A 248 7.26 -13.64 15.07
C ASP A 248 8.57 -13.49 14.29
N ASN A 249 9.45 -14.50 14.43
CA ASN A 249 10.77 -14.47 13.83
C ASN A 249 10.74 -14.13 12.34
N LEU A 250 11.60 -13.20 11.96
CA LEU A 250 11.86 -12.82 10.58
C LEU A 250 12.52 -14.00 9.85
N VAL A 251 11.76 -14.78 9.12
CA VAL A 251 12.29 -15.90 8.35
C VAL A 251 12.74 -15.46 6.97
N GLY A 252 12.02 -14.56 6.32
CA GLY A 252 12.24 -14.16 4.93
C GLY A 252 12.25 -15.37 3.98
N VAL A 253 12.25 -15.11 2.70
CA VAL A 253 12.35 -16.16 1.70
C VAL A 253 13.68 -16.08 0.95
N THR A 254 14.05 -17.13 0.24
CA THR A 254 15.15 -17.11 -0.70
C THR A 254 14.60 -16.87 -2.10
N LEU A 255 15.10 -15.84 -2.75
CA LEU A 255 14.70 -15.45 -4.12
C LEU A 255 15.88 -15.63 -5.07
N TYR A 256 15.58 -16.12 -6.24
CA TYR A 256 16.55 -16.39 -7.31
C TYR A 256 16.33 -15.43 -8.45
N TRP A 257 17.41 -14.83 -8.95
CA TRP A 257 17.37 -14.06 -10.19
C TRP A 257 17.18 -14.98 -11.40
N ILE A 258 16.25 -14.66 -12.31
CA ILE A 258 15.93 -15.51 -13.46
C ILE A 258 15.93 -14.79 -14.82
N GLY A 259 16.13 -13.52 -14.87
CA GLY A 259 15.81 -12.74 -16.07
C GLY A 259 16.96 -12.41 -16.98
N GLY A 260 18.18 -12.88 -16.73
CA GLY A 260 19.34 -12.41 -17.49
C GLY A 260 19.64 -10.95 -17.18
N SER A 261 19.62 -10.05 -18.19
CA SER A 261 19.72 -8.60 -17.93
C SER A 261 18.39 -8.01 -17.51
N GLY A 262 18.43 -7.07 -16.53
CA GLY A 262 17.22 -6.41 -16.08
C GLY A 262 17.41 -5.50 -14.87
N ASP A 263 16.32 -4.94 -14.41
CA ASP A 263 16.26 -4.01 -13.30
C ASP A 263 15.88 -4.75 -12.01
N TRP A 264 16.52 -4.38 -10.89
CA TRP A 264 16.29 -4.98 -9.58
C TRP A 264 14.84 -4.93 -9.13
N SER A 265 14.18 -3.79 -9.37
CA SER A 265 12.79 -3.56 -8.98
C SER A 265 11.77 -4.35 -9.78
N ASN A 266 12.17 -4.92 -10.92
CA ASN A 266 11.27 -5.69 -11.76
C ASN A 266 11.01 -7.08 -11.17
N GLY A 267 9.82 -7.27 -10.58
CA GLY A 267 9.41 -8.53 -9.97
C GLY A 267 9.43 -9.75 -10.92
N ASN A 268 9.41 -9.53 -12.23
CA ASN A 268 9.52 -10.62 -13.22
C ASN A 268 10.94 -11.20 -13.34
N GLN A 269 11.93 -10.56 -12.73
CA GLN A 269 13.31 -11.05 -12.67
C GLN A 269 13.56 -11.98 -11.47
N TRP A 270 12.57 -12.19 -10.61
CA TRP A 270 12.70 -12.94 -9.37
C TRP A 270 11.80 -14.16 -9.31
N SER A 271 12.32 -15.24 -8.75
CA SER A 271 11.63 -16.52 -8.59
C SER A 271 11.85 -17.10 -7.19
N ALA A 272 10.90 -17.90 -6.71
CA ALA A 272 11.06 -18.66 -5.46
C ALA A 272 12.00 -19.87 -5.62
N THR A 273 12.34 -20.25 -6.85
CA THR A 273 13.19 -21.41 -7.13
C THR A 273 14.17 -21.07 -8.26
N SER A 274 15.37 -21.68 -8.23
CA SER A 274 16.37 -21.52 -9.25
C SER A 274 15.84 -21.88 -10.64
N GLY A 275 15.89 -20.94 -11.59
CA GLY A 275 15.37 -21.10 -12.94
C GLY A 275 13.85 -21.27 -13.04
N GLY A 276 13.10 -20.94 -11.98
CA GLY A 276 11.66 -21.09 -11.89
C GLY A 276 10.86 -19.98 -12.57
N GLY A 277 9.56 -19.93 -12.31
CA GLY A 277 8.66 -18.89 -12.84
C GLY A 277 8.77 -17.57 -12.07
N ALA A 278 8.45 -16.47 -12.72
CA ALA A 278 8.47 -15.14 -12.12
C ALA A 278 7.43 -15.00 -10.99
N LEU A 279 7.83 -14.33 -9.90
CA LEU A 279 6.97 -14.06 -8.74
C LEU A 279 6.16 -12.77 -8.86
N GLY A 280 6.63 -11.82 -9.67
CA GLY A 280 5.97 -10.51 -9.82
C GLY A 280 6.33 -9.47 -8.76
N CYS A 281 7.33 -9.72 -7.91
CA CYS A 281 7.80 -8.78 -6.90
C CYS A 281 9.30 -8.88 -6.64
N ALA A 282 9.92 -7.76 -6.29
CA ALA A 282 11.32 -7.66 -5.94
C ALA A 282 11.57 -8.06 -4.48
N PRO A 283 12.82 -8.44 -4.12
CA PRO A 283 13.23 -8.75 -2.76
C PRO A 283 13.01 -7.59 -1.78
N THR A 284 12.83 -7.95 -0.53
CA THR A 284 12.73 -7.04 0.61
C THR A 284 13.91 -7.21 1.57
N GLY A 285 14.02 -6.36 2.58
CA GLY A 285 15.06 -6.43 3.61
C GLY A 285 15.09 -7.73 4.42
N LEU A 286 14.08 -8.58 4.27
CA LEU A 286 13.99 -9.88 4.94
C LEU A 286 14.56 -11.02 4.10
N ASP A 287 14.66 -10.84 2.79
CA ASP A 287 14.87 -11.92 1.84
C ASP A 287 16.37 -12.16 1.55
N ASN A 288 16.73 -13.42 1.35
CA ASN A 288 18.01 -13.79 0.77
C ASN A 288 17.89 -13.78 -0.75
N VAL A 289 18.89 -13.27 -1.43
CA VAL A 289 18.93 -13.24 -2.89
C VAL A 289 20.09 -14.07 -3.42
N ILE A 290 19.80 -14.90 -4.41
CA ILE A 290 20.76 -15.82 -5.03
C ILE A 290 20.83 -15.55 -6.53
N PHE A 291 22.05 -15.43 -7.02
CA PHE A 291 22.43 -15.39 -8.41
C PHE A 291 23.25 -16.64 -8.70
N ASP A 292 22.68 -17.59 -9.43
CA ASP A 292 23.26 -18.91 -9.63
C ASP A 292 23.48 -19.25 -11.12
N VAL A 293 23.76 -20.50 -11.41
CA VAL A 293 24.03 -21.00 -12.77
C VAL A 293 22.82 -20.84 -13.72
N ASN A 294 21.61 -20.73 -13.18
CA ASN A 294 20.35 -20.56 -13.95
C ASN A 294 19.91 -19.10 -14.08
N SER A 295 20.61 -18.18 -13.41
CA SER A 295 20.26 -16.75 -13.42
C SER A 295 20.61 -16.06 -14.75
N PHE A 296 21.66 -16.51 -15.42
CA PHE A 296 22.22 -15.84 -16.61
C PHE A 296 22.45 -16.84 -17.73
N SER A 297 21.63 -16.79 -18.78
CA SER A 297 21.76 -17.63 -19.96
C SER A 297 22.77 -17.09 -21.00
N THR A 298 23.13 -15.81 -20.89
CA THR A 298 24.04 -15.11 -21.80
C THR A 298 25.20 -14.47 -21.07
N THR A 299 26.37 -14.44 -21.68
CA THR A 299 27.55 -13.77 -21.13
C THR A 299 27.35 -12.26 -21.08
N GLY A 300 27.78 -11.63 -19.97
CA GLY A 300 27.76 -10.18 -19.82
C GLY A 300 26.37 -9.61 -19.52
N ALA A 301 25.44 -10.41 -19.00
CA ALA A 301 24.15 -9.92 -18.53
C ALA A 301 24.32 -8.88 -17.41
N ILE A 302 23.44 -7.90 -17.34
CA ILE A 302 23.53 -6.78 -16.40
C ILE A 302 22.33 -6.77 -15.45
N VAL A 303 22.60 -6.75 -14.16
CA VAL A 303 21.62 -6.50 -13.10
C VAL A 303 21.76 -5.04 -12.68
N ASN A 304 20.76 -4.21 -12.97
CA ASN A 304 20.75 -2.81 -12.60
C ASN A 304 20.10 -2.59 -11.25
N MET A 305 20.78 -1.86 -10.36
CA MET A 305 20.18 -1.32 -9.14
C MET A 305 19.44 -0.02 -9.54
N ASP A 306 18.17 -0.15 -9.92
CA ASP A 306 17.34 0.94 -10.49
C ASP A 306 16.55 1.71 -9.45
N VAL A 307 16.64 1.32 -8.17
CA VAL A 307 15.97 1.95 -7.03
C VAL A 307 16.95 2.30 -5.94
N ALA A 308 16.71 3.43 -5.28
CA ALA A 308 17.47 3.87 -4.13
C ALA A 308 17.19 2.98 -2.91
N ASN A 309 18.20 2.84 -2.03
CA ASN A 309 18.06 2.21 -0.72
C ASN A 309 17.48 0.79 -0.77
N VAL A 310 18.02 -0.05 -1.62
CA VAL A 310 17.70 -1.48 -1.64
C VAL A 310 18.09 -2.09 -0.30
N SER A 311 17.19 -2.84 0.30
CA SER A 311 17.44 -3.61 1.52
C SER A 311 17.26 -5.09 1.25
N ILE A 312 18.19 -5.90 1.75
CA ILE A 312 18.18 -7.38 1.67
C ILE A 312 18.70 -8.00 2.95
N ARG A 313 18.37 -9.26 3.17
CA ARG A 313 19.02 -10.01 4.25
C ARG A 313 20.41 -10.45 3.84
N SER A 314 20.55 -11.22 2.78
CA SER A 314 21.85 -11.70 2.27
C SER A 314 21.85 -11.75 0.75
N MET A 315 23.06 -11.67 0.16
CA MET A 315 23.26 -11.73 -1.28
C MET A 315 24.34 -12.76 -1.62
N ASP A 316 24.02 -13.69 -2.52
CA ASP A 316 24.95 -14.75 -2.91
C ASP A 316 25.09 -14.83 -4.44
N TRP A 317 26.30 -14.59 -4.93
CA TRP A 317 26.73 -14.75 -6.32
C TRP A 317 27.74 -15.89 -6.49
N SER A 318 28.03 -16.66 -5.44
CA SER A 318 29.15 -17.62 -5.42
C SER A 318 29.06 -18.66 -6.54
N THR A 319 27.86 -18.95 -7.04
CA THR A 319 27.61 -19.92 -8.11
C THR A 319 27.15 -19.28 -9.44
N ALA A 320 27.20 -17.96 -9.53
CA ALA A 320 26.87 -17.25 -10.78
C ALA A 320 27.90 -17.57 -11.87
N THR A 321 27.39 -17.72 -13.10
CA THR A 321 28.19 -18.01 -14.30
C THR A 321 27.92 -16.98 -15.40
N ASN A 322 28.68 -17.07 -16.52
CA ASN A 322 28.49 -16.20 -17.70
C ASN A 322 28.88 -14.73 -17.49
N THR A 323 29.78 -14.46 -16.54
CA THR A 323 30.39 -13.14 -16.32
C THR A 323 29.34 -12.00 -16.23
N PRO A 324 28.31 -12.10 -15.35
CA PRO A 324 27.32 -11.07 -15.18
C PRO A 324 27.92 -9.81 -14.56
N THR A 325 27.26 -8.68 -14.78
CA THR A 325 27.61 -7.41 -14.15
C THR A 325 26.55 -7.00 -13.15
N LEU A 326 26.94 -6.73 -11.91
CA LEU A 326 26.11 -5.98 -10.96
C LEU A 326 26.41 -4.49 -11.13
N ASN A 327 25.45 -3.75 -11.62
CA ASN A 327 25.55 -2.32 -11.83
C ASN A 327 24.94 -1.58 -10.63
N LEU A 328 25.80 -1.01 -9.78
CA LEU A 328 25.40 -0.27 -8.58
C LEU A 328 24.94 1.17 -8.86
N MET A 329 24.99 1.58 -10.12
CA MET A 329 24.63 2.94 -10.52
C MET A 329 23.17 3.02 -10.96
N THR A 330 22.36 3.76 -10.20
CA THR A 330 21.17 4.41 -10.75
C THR A 330 21.53 5.74 -11.39
N ALA A 331 20.95 6.02 -12.55
CA ALA A 331 21.20 7.28 -13.25
C ALA A 331 20.77 8.48 -12.39
N GLY A 332 21.74 9.26 -11.91
CA GLY A 332 21.50 10.56 -11.27
C GLY A 332 21.52 10.61 -9.75
N THR A 333 21.76 9.50 -9.06
CA THR A 333 21.84 9.46 -7.60
C THR A 333 23.27 9.15 -7.13
N GLN A 334 23.69 9.84 -6.04
CA GLN A 334 25.02 9.66 -5.46
C GLN A 334 24.90 9.07 -4.05
N GLY A 335 25.79 8.10 -3.73
CA GLY A 335 25.93 7.61 -2.37
C GLY A 335 24.86 6.62 -1.93
N GLU A 336 24.30 5.83 -2.85
CA GLU A 336 23.32 4.80 -2.52
C GLU A 336 23.99 3.53 -2.03
N PHE A 337 23.38 2.93 -1.03
CA PHE A 337 23.86 1.68 -0.45
C PHE A 337 22.81 0.58 -0.63
N ILE A 338 23.32 -0.63 -0.88
CA ILE A 338 22.55 -1.84 -0.60
C ILE A 338 22.68 -2.11 0.89
N GLU A 339 21.57 -1.99 1.60
CA GLU A 339 21.48 -2.30 3.03
C GLU A 339 21.42 -3.81 3.23
N VAL A 340 22.36 -4.36 4.01
CA VAL A 340 22.48 -5.80 4.20
C VAL A 340 22.44 -6.13 5.70
N SER A 341 21.47 -6.95 6.10
CA SER A 341 21.38 -7.40 7.50
C SER A 341 22.18 -8.67 7.80
N GLY A 342 22.56 -9.45 6.77
CA GLY A 342 23.35 -10.69 6.84
C GLY A 342 24.64 -10.63 6.01
N SER A 343 24.87 -11.63 5.18
CA SER A 343 26.15 -11.83 4.47
C SER A 343 26.07 -11.53 2.97
N VAL A 344 27.22 -11.19 2.37
CA VAL A 344 27.38 -11.03 0.91
C VAL A 344 28.52 -11.90 0.44
N SER A 345 28.29 -12.65 -0.62
CA SER A 345 29.30 -13.49 -1.29
C SER A 345 29.33 -13.21 -2.79
N PHE A 346 30.50 -12.88 -3.32
CA PHE A 346 30.75 -12.71 -4.75
C PHE A 346 31.52 -13.89 -5.35
N THR A 347 31.71 -13.85 -6.66
CA THR A 347 32.57 -14.77 -7.43
C THR A 347 33.55 -14.00 -8.29
N THR A 348 34.66 -14.62 -8.67
CA THR A 348 35.58 -14.07 -9.68
C THR A 348 34.97 -14.06 -11.07
N ALA A 349 33.87 -14.79 -11.32
CA ALA A 349 33.19 -14.90 -12.60
C ALA A 349 32.11 -13.81 -12.79
N MET A 350 32.22 -12.67 -12.10
CA MET A 350 31.32 -11.54 -12.24
C MET A 350 32.09 -10.22 -12.34
N ILE A 351 31.38 -9.14 -12.63
CA ILE A 351 31.89 -7.76 -12.62
C ILE A 351 30.99 -6.93 -11.74
N ILE A 352 31.58 -6.04 -10.94
CA ILE A 352 30.83 -4.99 -10.25
C ILE A 352 31.15 -3.66 -10.91
N ASN A 353 30.13 -2.98 -11.39
CA ASN A 353 30.23 -1.61 -11.90
C ASN A 353 29.76 -0.65 -10.81
N GLU A 354 30.71 -0.03 -10.14
CA GLU A 354 30.47 0.94 -9.07
C GLU A 354 30.25 2.38 -9.56
N GLY A 355 30.38 2.60 -10.87
CA GLY A 355 30.25 3.91 -11.48
C GLY A 355 31.49 4.79 -11.46
N MET A 356 31.38 5.98 -12.04
CA MET A 356 32.47 6.93 -12.09
C MET A 356 32.60 7.71 -10.78
N TRP A 357 33.77 7.86 -10.31
CA TRP A 357 34.40 8.40 -9.09
C TRP A 357 33.71 9.50 -8.26
N ALA A 358 32.47 9.82 -8.46
CA ALA A 358 31.70 10.72 -7.62
C ALA A 358 30.57 10.05 -6.83
N SER A 359 30.20 8.82 -7.18
CA SER A 359 29.16 8.06 -6.50
C SER A 359 29.80 7.08 -5.55
N ARG A 360 29.58 7.27 -4.27
CA ARG A 360 30.04 6.35 -3.22
C ARG A 360 28.97 5.26 -2.98
N SER A 361 28.61 4.56 -4.06
CA SER A 361 27.68 3.42 -3.95
C SER A 361 28.41 2.19 -3.43
N GLY A 362 27.71 1.35 -2.69
CA GLY A 362 28.33 0.18 -2.08
C GLY A 362 27.38 -0.62 -1.19
N PHE A 363 27.93 -1.23 -0.17
CA PHE A 363 27.18 -2.07 0.76
C PHE A 363 27.27 -1.52 2.18
N ARG A 364 26.11 -1.44 2.86
CA ARG A 364 26.04 -1.10 4.27
C ARG A 364 25.53 -2.29 5.07
N PHE A 365 26.37 -2.80 5.97
CA PHE A 365 26.03 -3.90 6.85
C PHE A 365 25.47 -3.35 8.17
N ASN A 366 24.19 -3.58 8.44
CA ASN A 366 23.46 -2.99 9.56
C ASN A 366 22.68 -3.98 10.44
N GLY A 367 22.72 -5.29 10.13
CA GLY A 367 22.01 -6.32 10.89
C GLY A 367 22.61 -6.59 12.27
N SER A 368 21.83 -7.22 13.15
CA SER A 368 22.22 -7.58 14.53
C SER A 368 22.93 -8.93 14.64
N ASN A 369 22.80 -9.80 13.63
CA ASN A 369 23.43 -11.13 13.60
C ASN A 369 24.81 -11.07 12.93
N ASP A 370 25.63 -12.11 13.12
CA ASP A 370 26.92 -12.22 12.44
C ASP A 370 26.77 -12.12 10.93
N ALA A 371 27.70 -11.44 10.31
CA ALA A 371 27.74 -11.24 8.87
C ALA A 371 29.13 -11.55 8.32
N SER A 372 29.19 -12.09 7.11
CA SER A 372 30.42 -12.31 6.37
C SER A 372 30.39 -11.61 5.02
N TYR A 373 31.54 -11.09 4.61
CA TYR A 373 31.70 -10.51 3.27
C TYR A 373 32.83 -11.22 2.51
N TYR A 374 32.49 -11.81 1.37
CA TYR A 374 33.40 -12.49 0.47
C TYR A 374 33.55 -11.68 -0.83
N PRO A 375 34.57 -10.84 -0.96
CA PRO A 375 34.73 -9.95 -2.13
C PRO A 375 35.12 -10.70 -3.39
N ALA A 376 35.79 -11.85 -3.32
CA ALA A 376 36.33 -12.61 -4.43
C ALA A 376 37.18 -11.76 -5.41
N GLY A 377 37.86 -10.74 -4.92
CA GLY A 377 38.65 -9.81 -5.73
C GLY A 377 37.81 -8.75 -6.46
N GLN A 378 36.52 -8.62 -6.17
CA GLN A 378 35.69 -7.57 -6.72
C GLN A 378 35.87 -6.25 -5.95
N ASN A 379 35.89 -5.15 -6.69
CA ASN A 379 35.87 -3.80 -6.13
C ASN A 379 34.41 -3.30 -5.99
N VAL A 380 34.00 -2.80 -4.84
CA VAL A 380 32.62 -2.43 -4.53
C VAL A 380 32.45 -0.96 -4.14
N GLY A 381 33.45 -0.15 -4.41
CA GLY A 381 33.42 1.29 -4.11
C GLY A 381 33.46 1.56 -2.61
N MET A 382 32.40 1.28 -1.86
CA MET A 382 32.31 1.54 -0.42
C MET A 382 31.71 0.38 0.35
N ILE A 383 32.29 0.10 1.52
CA ILE A 383 31.73 -0.79 2.53
C ILE A 383 31.57 0.01 3.81
N GLU A 384 30.36 0.06 4.31
CA GLU A 384 30.04 0.66 5.61
C GLU A 384 29.57 -0.44 6.56
N VAL A 385 30.11 -0.47 7.76
CA VAL A 385 29.70 -1.42 8.80
C VAL A 385 29.11 -0.61 9.95
N ASN A 386 27.80 -0.71 10.11
CA ASN A 386 27.04 0.01 11.14
C ASN A 386 26.14 -0.98 11.89
N LYS A 387 26.75 -2.01 12.49
CA LYS A 387 26.03 -3.09 13.17
C LYS A 387 25.78 -2.76 14.63
N PRO A 388 24.51 -2.87 15.11
CA PRO A 388 24.23 -2.70 16.54
C PRO A 388 24.78 -3.85 17.40
N ASN A 389 24.84 -5.06 16.83
CA ASN A 389 25.36 -6.28 17.46
C ASN A 389 25.93 -7.23 16.41
N GLY A 390 26.52 -8.35 16.85
CA GLY A 390 27.09 -9.38 15.98
C GLY A 390 28.45 -8.97 15.39
N GLU A 391 29.13 -9.94 14.82
CA GLU A 391 30.45 -9.76 14.20
C GLU A 391 30.32 -9.48 12.71
N PHE A 392 31.26 -8.73 12.18
CA PHE A 392 31.49 -8.59 10.74
C PHE A 392 32.78 -9.25 10.34
N ASN A 393 32.70 -10.28 9.54
CA ASN A 393 33.81 -11.09 9.12
C ASN A 393 34.18 -10.85 7.66
N LEU A 394 35.31 -10.20 7.43
CA LEU A 394 35.87 -10.09 6.07
C LEU A 394 36.56 -11.42 5.72
N ARG A 395 36.16 -12.05 4.63
CA ARG A 395 36.61 -13.36 4.17
C ARG A 395 37.30 -13.23 2.81
N GLY A 396 38.62 -13.07 2.82
CA GLY A 396 39.46 -12.90 1.62
C GLY A 396 40.01 -11.49 1.48
N ALA A 397 40.80 -11.25 0.43
CA ALA A 397 41.34 -9.92 0.13
C ALA A 397 40.27 -9.03 -0.52
N ILE A 398 40.27 -7.77 -0.16
CA ILE A 398 39.49 -6.70 -0.80
C ILE A 398 40.26 -6.26 -2.04
#